data_f8121189ac818fca81adb069653f1922
#
_entry.id   f8121189ac818fca81adb069653f1922
#
_cell.length_a   1.000
_cell.length_b   1.000
_cell.length_c   1.000
_cell.angle_alpha   90.00
_cell.angle_beta   90.00
_cell.angle_gamma   90.00
#
_symmetry.space_group_name_H-M   'P 1'
#
loop_
_entity.id
_entity.type
_entity.pdbx_description
1 polymer ?
#
loop_
_entity_poly.entity_id
_entity_poly.type
_entity_poly.pdbx_seq_one_letter_code
_entity_poly.pdbx_strand_id
1 'polypeptide(L)'
;MDAMVRFVRERNVARFVDQLRLQYDPTIRAVLQRLLLEEIRKLGFNFEQLSMVDRQISEARERIRAQTDIIERLRIKGHDITRAERLLGNLVGIQEIFEQRRQFIADSINQLQRL
;
A
#
# COMPACT_ATOMS: atom_id res chain seq x y z
N MET A 1 -10.06 20.39 1.53
CA MET A 1 -10.54 19.25 2.34
C MET A 1 -10.31 19.59 3.80
N ASP A 2 -11.30 19.49 4.64
CA ASP A 2 -11.09 19.77 6.05
C ASP A 2 -10.33 18.62 6.76
N ALA A 3 -9.81 18.92 7.95
CA ALA A 3 -8.97 18.00 8.69
C ALA A 3 -9.69 16.71 9.09
N MET A 4 -10.98 16.80 9.41
CA MET A 4 -11.78 15.64 9.80
C MET A 4 -11.98 14.69 8.62
N VAL A 5 -12.34 15.21 7.45
CA VAL A 5 -12.52 14.41 6.24
C VAL A 5 -11.21 13.73 5.84
N ARG A 6 -10.09 14.46 5.88
CA ARG A 6 -8.75 13.89 5.61
C ARG A 6 -8.41 12.78 6.58
N PHE A 7 -8.64 12.99 7.88
CA PHE A 7 -8.38 11.98 8.91
C PHE A 7 -9.16 10.69 8.65
N VAL A 8 -10.46 10.80 8.31
CA VAL A 8 -11.30 9.64 8.00
C VAL A 8 -10.76 8.89 6.77
N ARG A 9 -10.38 9.61 5.72
CA ARG A 9 -9.84 9.00 4.51
C ARG A 9 -8.51 8.30 4.75
N GLU A 10 -7.61 8.90 5.52
CA GLU A 10 -6.33 8.25 5.88
C GLU A 10 -6.56 6.98 6.71
N ARG A 11 -7.55 6.99 7.59
CA ARG A 11 -7.93 5.78 8.34
C ARG A 11 -8.50 4.70 7.41
N ASN A 12 -9.29 5.08 6.42
CA ASN A 12 -9.82 4.15 5.42
C ASN A 12 -8.68 3.53 4.60
N VAL A 13 -7.70 4.33 4.19
CA VAL A 13 -6.50 3.82 3.50
C VAL A 13 -5.79 2.77 4.36
N ALA A 14 -5.52 3.08 5.63
CA ALA A 14 -4.86 2.15 6.54
C ALA A 14 -5.65 0.85 6.70
N ARG A 15 -6.97 0.95 6.83
CA ARG A 15 -7.85 -0.22 6.97
C ARG A 15 -7.84 -1.10 5.72
N PHE A 16 -7.92 -0.51 4.53
CA PHE A 16 -7.87 -1.26 3.28
C PHE A 16 -6.51 -1.93 3.09
N VAL A 17 -5.42 -1.26 3.44
CA VAL A 17 -4.08 -1.87 3.42
C VAL A 17 -4.02 -3.08 4.35
N ASP A 18 -4.53 -2.97 5.58
CA ASP A 18 -4.53 -4.07 6.53
C ASP A 18 -5.35 -5.26 6.06
N GLN A 19 -6.52 -5.01 5.48
CA GLN A 19 -7.35 -6.08 4.91
C GLN A 19 -6.69 -6.72 3.69
N LEU A 20 -6.12 -5.90 2.80
CA LEU A 20 -5.51 -6.35 1.55
C LEU A 20 -4.28 -7.23 1.79
N ARG A 21 -3.41 -6.85 2.74
CA ARG A 21 -2.17 -7.61 2.99
C ARG A 21 -2.41 -9.03 3.46
N LEU A 22 -3.58 -9.32 4.05
CA LEU A 22 -3.93 -10.63 4.58
C LEU A 22 -4.91 -11.42 3.71
N GLN A 23 -5.29 -10.88 2.55
CA GLN A 23 -6.32 -11.49 1.70
C GLN A 23 -5.75 -12.59 0.79
N TYR A 24 -6.29 -13.80 0.90
CA TYR A 24 -5.92 -14.94 0.06
C TYR A 24 -6.74 -15.05 -1.23
N ASP A 25 -7.98 -14.54 -1.22
CA ASP A 25 -8.88 -14.66 -2.37
C ASP A 25 -8.56 -13.58 -3.42
N PRO A 26 -8.19 -13.98 -4.66
CA PRO A 26 -7.82 -13.02 -5.70
C PRO A 26 -8.96 -12.05 -6.08
N THR A 27 -10.21 -12.49 -6.01
CA THR A 27 -11.37 -11.67 -6.35
C THR A 27 -11.58 -10.58 -5.30
N ILE A 28 -11.53 -10.95 -4.03
CA ILE A 28 -11.65 -9.99 -2.92
C ILE A 28 -10.44 -9.04 -2.92
N ARG A 29 -9.25 -9.55 -3.20
CA ARG A 29 -8.04 -8.73 -3.33
C ARG A 29 -8.22 -7.64 -4.39
N ALA A 30 -8.75 -7.98 -5.56
CA ALA A 30 -8.98 -7.01 -6.63
C ALA A 30 -9.96 -5.91 -6.21
N VAL A 31 -11.02 -6.26 -5.49
CA VAL A 31 -11.98 -5.29 -4.95
C VAL A 31 -11.31 -4.36 -3.94
N LEU A 32 -10.52 -4.89 -3.03
CA LEU A 32 -9.80 -4.10 -2.02
C LEU A 32 -8.78 -3.16 -2.65
N GLN A 33 -8.06 -3.61 -3.69
CA GLN A 33 -7.12 -2.75 -4.43
C GLN A 33 -7.84 -1.57 -5.09
N ARG A 34 -9.00 -1.82 -5.69
CA ARG A 34 -9.81 -0.75 -6.29
C ARG A 34 -10.31 0.24 -5.25
N LEU A 35 -10.82 -0.24 -4.12
CA LEU A 35 -11.29 0.62 -3.04
C LEU A 35 -10.15 1.46 -2.44
N LEU A 36 -8.97 0.87 -2.27
CA LEU A 36 -7.78 1.58 -1.82
C LEU A 36 -7.40 2.71 -2.79
N LEU A 37 -7.36 2.43 -4.08
CA LEU A 37 -7.04 3.42 -5.11
C LEU A 37 -8.06 4.57 -5.13
N GLU A 38 -9.35 4.27 -5.00
CA GLU A 38 -10.39 5.29 -4.93
C GLU A 38 -10.19 6.22 -3.73
N GLU A 39 -9.89 5.65 -2.57
CA GLU A 39 -9.68 6.42 -1.35
C GLU A 39 -8.44 7.31 -1.46
N ILE A 40 -7.35 6.79 -2.00
CA ILE A 40 -6.10 7.54 -2.23
C ILE A 40 -6.37 8.73 -3.18
N ARG A 41 -7.12 8.51 -4.26
CA ARG A 41 -7.43 9.58 -5.23
C ARG A 41 -8.19 10.74 -4.60
N LYS A 42 -9.02 10.47 -3.60
CA LYS A 42 -9.82 11.49 -2.92
C LYS A 42 -8.99 12.35 -1.96
N LEU A 43 -7.78 11.92 -1.59
CA LEU A 43 -6.94 12.64 -0.64
C LEU A 43 -6.31 13.91 -1.21
N GLY A 44 -6.20 14.04 -2.54
CA GLY A 44 -5.48 15.16 -3.15
C GLY A 44 -3.96 14.98 -3.11
N PHE A 45 -3.21 16.05 -3.42
CA PHE A 45 -1.74 15.97 -3.48
C PHE A 45 -1.10 17.22 -2.87
N ASN A 46 -0.56 17.04 -1.68
CA ASN A 46 0.19 18.03 -0.94
C ASN A 46 1.33 17.33 -0.17
N PHE A 47 2.14 18.10 0.56
CA PHE A 47 3.26 17.54 1.31
C PHE A 47 2.83 16.58 2.42
N GLU A 48 1.68 16.80 3.03
CA GLU A 48 1.15 15.87 4.05
C GLU A 48 0.81 14.52 3.45
N GLN A 49 0.25 14.51 2.25
CA GLN A 49 -0.05 13.29 1.52
C GLN A 49 1.22 12.56 1.10
N LEU A 50 2.24 13.30 0.70
CA LEU A 50 3.55 12.73 0.38
C LEU A 50 4.14 12.02 1.60
N SER A 51 4.07 12.63 2.78
CA SER A 51 4.56 12.03 4.03
C SER A 51 3.80 10.75 4.38
N MET A 52 2.48 10.74 4.21
CA MET A 52 1.67 9.55 4.45
C MET A 52 2.06 8.42 3.50
N VAL A 53 2.22 8.73 2.21
CA VAL A 53 2.60 7.76 1.19
C VAL A 53 4.00 7.20 1.46
N ASP A 54 4.97 8.04 1.82
CA ASP A 54 6.32 7.59 2.18
C ASP A 54 6.31 6.63 3.36
N ARG A 55 5.49 6.90 4.37
CA ARG A 55 5.32 6.01 5.52
C ARG A 55 4.75 4.66 5.11
N GLN A 56 3.73 4.65 4.25
CA GLN A 56 3.13 3.41 3.74
C GLN A 56 4.13 2.59 2.92
N ILE A 57 4.95 3.24 2.11
CA ILE A 57 6.02 2.57 1.35
C ILE A 57 7.03 1.93 2.30
N SER A 58 7.47 2.66 3.32
CA SER A 58 8.43 2.16 4.31
C SER A 58 7.89 0.94 5.04
N GLU A 59 6.64 1.00 5.50
CA GLU A 59 5.97 -0.13 6.17
C GLU A 59 5.82 -1.34 5.24
N ALA A 60 5.46 -1.11 3.98
CA ALA A 60 5.35 -2.19 2.99
C ALA A 60 6.69 -2.88 2.76
N ARG A 61 7.78 -2.12 2.66
CA ARG A 61 9.13 -2.68 2.49
C ARG A 61 9.54 -3.54 3.69
N GLU A 62 9.24 -3.11 4.89
CA GLU A 62 9.53 -3.90 6.10
C GLU A 62 8.73 -5.20 6.13
N ARG A 63 7.44 -5.14 5.79
CA ARG A 63 6.57 -6.31 5.71
C ARG A 63 7.03 -7.28 4.62
N ILE A 64 7.48 -6.78 3.48
CA ILE A 64 8.05 -7.60 2.39
C ILE A 64 9.27 -8.35 2.87
N ARG A 65 10.19 -7.68 3.57
CA ARG A 65 11.38 -8.33 4.14
C ARG A 65 11.00 -9.43 5.13
N ALA A 66 10.10 -9.13 6.05
CA ALA A 66 9.63 -10.11 7.04
C ALA A 66 8.96 -11.31 6.36
N GLN A 67 8.14 -11.08 5.34
CA GLN A 67 7.44 -12.14 4.61
C GLN A 67 8.42 -12.99 3.80
N THR A 68 9.43 -12.38 3.20
CA THR A 68 10.49 -13.09 2.48
C THR A 68 11.24 -14.03 3.43
N ASP A 69 11.55 -13.58 4.63
CA ASP A 69 12.21 -14.41 5.65
C ASP A 69 11.33 -15.58 6.08
N ILE A 70 10.03 -15.37 6.24
CA ILE A 70 9.07 -16.44 6.56
C ILE A 70 9.06 -17.50 5.45
N ILE A 71 9.01 -17.08 4.19
CA ILE A 71 9.01 -17.99 3.04
C ILE A 71 10.27 -18.84 3.04
N GLU A 72 11.43 -18.21 3.27
CA GLU A 72 12.71 -18.93 3.30
C GLU A 72 12.74 -19.98 4.41
N ARG A 73 12.27 -19.64 5.60
CA ARG A 73 12.20 -20.61 6.73
C ARG A 73 11.26 -21.77 6.42
N LEU A 74 10.09 -21.48 5.82
CA LEU A 74 9.13 -22.52 5.44
C LEU A 74 9.74 -23.45 4.38
N ARG A 75 10.45 -22.88 3.40
CA ARG A 75 11.11 -23.63 2.33
C ARG A 75 12.16 -24.59 2.90
N ILE A 76 13.01 -24.11 3.81
CA ILE A 76 14.07 -24.92 4.45
C ILE A 76 13.44 -26.09 5.20
N LYS A 77 12.31 -25.89 5.86
CA LYS A 77 11.60 -26.95 6.60
C LYS A 77 10.75 -27.86 5.72
N GLY A 78 10.69 -27.61 4.42
CA GLY A 78 9.90 -28.42 3.48
C GLY A 78 8.41 -28.20 3.54
N HIS A 79 7.94 -27.07 4.11
CA HIS A 79 6.54 -26.72 4.16
C HIS A 79 6.04 -26.12 2.84
N ASP A 80 4.73 -26.22 2.62
CA ASP A 80 4.07 -25.55 1.49
C ASP A 80 4.13 -24.03 1.66
N ILE A 81 4.64 -23.33 0.64
CA ILE A 81 4.83 -21.88 0.67
C ILE A 81 3.77 -21.12 -0.14
N THR A 82 2.77 -21.81 -0.71
CA THR A 82 1.80 -21.18 -1.63
C THR A 82 1.07 -19.99 -1.01
N ARG A 83 0.55 -20.13 0.21
CA ARG A 83 -0.14 -19.04 0.91
C ARG A 83 0.80 -17.91 1.26
N ALA A 84 2.00 -18.25 1.71
CA ALA A 84 3.03 -17.26 2.07
C ALA A 84 3.44 -16.43 0.84
N GLU A 85 3.59 -17.06 -0.32
CA GLU A 85 3.90 -16.36 -1.57
C GLU A 85 2.75 -15.45 -2.03
N ARG A 86 1.50 -15.87 -1.83
CA ARG A 86 0.34 -15.02 -2.14
C ARG A 86 0.33 -13.76 -1.28
N LEU A 87 0.64 -13.89 0.01
CA LEU A 87 0.75 -12.73 0.90
C LEU A 87 1.90 -11.81 0.49
N LEU A 88 3.02 -12.36 0.07
CA LEU A 88 4.12 -11.56 -0.48
C LEU A 88 3.67 -10.77 -1.71
N GLY A 89 2.96 -11.41 -2.63
CA GLY A 89 2.40 -10.74 -3.80
C GLY A 89 1.48 -9.57 -3.43
N ASN A 90 0.66 -9.73 -2.39
CA ASN A 90 -0.20 -8.66 -1.90
C ASN A 90 0.61 -7.47 -1.38
N LEU A 91 1.69 -7.73 -0.64
CA LEU A 91 2.56 -6.69 -0.10
C LEU A 91 3.29 -5.93 -1.21
N VAL A 92 3.79 -6.65 -2.21
CA VAL A 92 4.43 -6.04 -3.40
C VAL A 92 3.43 -5.16 -4.15
N GLY A 93 2.19 -5.63 -4.33
CA GLY A 93 1.13 -4.86 -4.97
C GLY A 93 0.79 -3.58 -4.21
N ILE A 94 0.74 -3.63 -2.88
CA ILE A 94 0.55 -2.46 -2.03
C ILE A 94 1.68 -1.46 -2.22
N GLN A 95 2.92 -1.92 -2.20
CA GLN A 95 4.09 -1.06 -2.43
C GLN A 95 4.02 -0.35 -3.78
N GLU A 96 3.70 -1.08 -4.85
CA GLU A 96 3.58 -0.52 -6.19
C GLU A 96 2.50 0.57 -6.27
N ILE A 97 1.34 0.36 -5.63
CA ILE A 97 0.26 1.34 -5.58
C ILE A 97 0.77 2.65 -4.96
N PHE A 98 1.45 2.57 -3.82
CA PHE A 98 1.94 3.76 -3.14
C PHE A 98 3.12 4.41 -3.84
N GLU A 99 4.00 3.65 -4.49
CA GLU A 99 5.09 4.21 -5.28
C GLU A 99 4.59 4.98 -6.50
N GLN A 100 3.58 4.48 -7.19
CA GLN A 100 2.93 5.18 -8.29
C GLN A 100 2.25 6.47 -7.80
N ARG A 101 1.58 6.40 -6.65
CA ARG A 101 0.96 7.57 -6.05
C ARG A 101 1.99 8.62 -5.63
N ARG A 102 3.11 8.17 -5.05
CA ARG A 102 4.21 9.05 -4.67
C ARG A 102 4.75 9.82 -5.87
N GLN A 103 4.99 9.13 -6.97
CA GLN A 103 5.46 9.76 -8.20
C GLN A 103 4.48 10.81 -8.71
N PHE A 104 3.18 10.48 -8.71
CA PHE A 104 2.14 11.41 -9.14
C PHE A 104 2.10 12.67 -8.27
N ILE A 105 2.18 12.52 -6.95
CA ILE A 105 2.18 13.65 -6.00
C ILE A 105 3.44 14.51 -6.21
N ALA A 106 4.60 13.89 -6.31
CA ALA A 106 5.87 14.60 -6.51
C ALA A 106 5.86 15.40 -7.81
N ASP A 107 5.40 14.82 -8.90
CA ASP A 107 5.30 15.49 -10.20
C ASP A 107 4.31 16.65 -10.15
N SER A 108 3.18 16.49 -9.47
CA SER A 108 2.17 17.54 -9.32
C SER A 108 2.69 18.72 -8.51
N ILE A 109 3.43 18.46 -7.43
CA ILE A 109 4.07 19.51 -6.63
C ILE A 109 5.12 20.26 -7.46
N ASN A 110 5.95 19.54 -8.21
CA ASN A 110 6.97 20.15 -9.07
C ASN A 110 6.36 21.04 -10.14
N GLN A 111 5.25 20.62 -10.75
CA GLN A 111 4.54 21.45 -11.74
C GLN A 111 4.01 22.75 -11.11
N LEU A 112 3.43 22.67 -9.92
CA LEU A 112 2.93 23.85 -9.21
C LEU A 112 4.05 24.83 -8.87
N GLN A 113 5.25 24.36 -8.53
CA GLN A 113 6.40 25.19 -8.20
C GLN A 113 6.99 25.89 -9.43
N ARG A 114 6.73 25.41 -10.64
CA ARG A 114 7.20 26.01 -11.89
C ARG A 114 6.30 27.14 -12.39
N LEU A 115 5.11 27.29 -11.84
CA LEU A 115 4.20 28.38 -12.18
C LEU A 115 4.62 29.66 -11.46
#